data_350936c21d81cf03339a495bf395343e
#
_entry.id   350936c21d81cf03339a495bf395343e
#
_cell.length_a   1.000
_cell.length_b   1.000
_cell.length_c   1.000
_cell.angle_alpha   90.00
_cell.angle_beta   90.00
_cell.angle_gamma   90.00
#
_symmetry.space_group_name_H-M   'P 1'
#
loop_
_entity.id
_entity.type
_entity.pdbx_description
1 polymer ?
#
loop_
_entity_poly.entity_id
_entity_poly.type
_entity_poly.pdbx_seq_one_letter_code
_entity_poly.pdbx_strand_id
1 'polypeptide(L)'
;VLAYCLEYGEGIAFAAGGVSSPDEPAVLVRDLTGRITAWIEIGAPDAGRLHHGSKLADRTAVYTHRDPAKLLTSWAGKPIHRAQEIPLRSFDPGFIANAVESISRRNALSLSVTEGQLYLTLNEATLETAIHAHRIP
;
A
#
# COMPACT_ATOMS: atom_id res chain seq x y z
N VAL A 1 7.47 0.38 -2.91
CA VAL A 1 8.09 1.72 -3.05
C VAL A 1 7.03 2.82 -3.09
N LEU A 2 6.02 2.71 -3.96
CA LEU A 2 4.98 3.76 -4.06
C LEU A 2 4.24 3.97 -2.74
N ALA A 3 3.85 2.89 -2.07
CA ALA A 3 3.18 2.99 -0.77
C ALA A 3 4.07 3.66 0.27
N TYR A 4 5.36 3.35 0.29
CA TYR A 4 6.32 4.00 1.17
C TYR A 4 6.35 5.52 0.91
N CYS A 5 6.41 5.93 -0.35
CA CYS A 5 6.41 7.34 -0.71
C CYS A 5 5.09 8.04 -0.36
N LEU A 6 3.96 7.38 -0.62
CA LEU A 6 2.64 7.96 -0.39
C LEU A 6 2.30 8.08 1.11
N GLU A 7 2.87 7.19 1.93
CA GLU A 7 2.65 7.16 3.37
C GLU A 7 3.82 7.79 4.16
N TYR A 8 4.76 8.42 3.47
CA TYR A 8 5.99 8.92 4.07
C TYR A 8 5.73 9.80 5.30
N GLY A 9 6.46 9.52 6.34
CA GLY A 9 6.42 10.26 7.61
C GLY A 9 7.49 9.74 8.55
N GLU A 10 7.64 10.38 9.69
CA GLU A 10 8.63 9.97 10.69
C GLU A 10 8.34 8.55 11.19
N GLY A 11 9.37 7.72 11.25
CA GLY A 11 9.27 6.34 11.71
C GLY A 11 8.85 5.32 10.65
N ILE A 12 8.68 5.74 9.38
CA ILE A 12 8.34 4.82 8.30
C ILE A 12 9.53 3.96 7.90
N ALA A 13 9.28 2.69 7.61
CA ALA A 13 10.29 1.75 7.17
C ALA A 13 9.67 0.60 6.39
N PHE A 14 10.47 -0.06 5.54
CA PHE A 14 10.12 -1.39 5.04
C PHE A 14 10.35 -2.40 6.16
N ALA A 15 9.47 -3.39 6.27
CA ALA A 15 9.62 -4.43 7.28
C ALA A 15 10.83 -5.32 6.96
N ALA A 16 11.55 -5.72 7.97
CA ALA A 16 12.75 -6.56 7.83
C ALA A 16 12.45 -7.92 7.20
N GLY A 17 11.29 -8.51 7.51
CA GLY A 17 10.85 -9.79 6.96
C GLY A 17 10.21 -9.69 5.58
N GLY A 18 10.01 -8.48 5.06
CA GLY A 18 9.35 -8.26 3.79
C GLY A 18 7.89 -8.72 3.80
N VAL A 19 7.35 -8.94 2.59
CA VAL A 19 5.94 -9.32 2.42
C VAL A 19 5.63 -10.75 2.86
N SER A 20 6.64 -11.57 3.10
CA SER A 20 6.46 -12.97 3.49
C SER A 20 6.31 -13.17 5.00
N SER A 21 6.60 -12.14 5.81
CA SER A 21 6.47 -12.24 7.26
C SER A 21 4.99 -12.09 7.69
N PRO A 22 4.43 -13.05 8.47
CA PRO A 22 3.07 -12.91 8.97
C PRO A 22 2.93 -11.90 10.12
N ASP A 23 4.04 -11.54 10.76
CA ASP A 23 4.04 -10.68 11.95
C ASP A 23 4.28 -9.20 11.64
N GLU A 24 4.64 -8.89 10.40
CA GLU A 24 4.92 -7.52 9.97
C GLU A 24 4.30 -7.24 8.60
N PRO A 25 3.87 -6.00 8.33
CA PRO A 25 3.38 -5.60 7.01
C PRO A 25 4.56 -5.36 6.05
N ALA A 26 4.25 -5.05 4.79
CA ALA A 26 5.29 -4.67 3.83
C ALA A 26 5.95 -3.33 4.19
N VAL A 27 5.15 -2.37 4.63
CA VAL A 27 5.60 -1.04 5.09
C VAL A 27 4.94 -0.77 6.43
N LEU A 28 5.68 -0.17 7.34
CA LEU A 28 5.15 0.16 8.66
C LEU A 28 5.63 1.54 9.12
N VAL A 29 4.91 2.11 10.07
CA VAL A 29 5.32 3.32 10.79
C VAL A 29 5.40 2.96 12.27
N ARG A 30 6.53 3.29 12.90
CA ARG A 30 6.71 3.13 14.35
C ARG A 30 6.82 4.49 15.03
N ASP A 31 6.31 4.56 16.26
CA ASP A 31 6.57 5.72 17.12
C ASP A 31 7.93 5.58 17.81
N LEU A 32 8.27 6.55 18.66
CA LEU A 32 9.56 6.57 19.37
C LEU A 32 9.70 5.43 20.38
N THR A 33 8.61 4.78 20.77
CA THR A 33 8.64 3.62 21.67
C THR A 33 8.80 2.30 20.93
N GLY A 34 8.79 2.33 19.60
CA GLY A 34 8.87 1.14 18.75
C GLY A 34 7.53 0.49 18.46
N ARG A 35 6.42 1.08 18.93
CA ARG A 35 5.08 0.58 18.66
C ARG A 35 4.69 0.87 17.20
N ILE A 36 4.07 -0.10 16.52
CA ILE A 36 3.58 0.08 15.16
C ILE A 36 2.31 0.94 15.20
N THR A 37 2.35 2.11 14.59
CA THR A 37 1.21 3.03 14.51
C THR A 37 0.48 2.93 13.18
N ALA A 38 1.15 2.50 12.11
CA ALA A 38 0.54 2.23 10.82
C ALA A 38 1.02 0.90 10.26
N TRP A 39 0.06 0.11 9.76
CA TRP A 39 0.27 -1.19 9.13
C TRP A 39 -0.16 -1.06 7.68
N ILE A 40 0.79 -1.14 6.75
CA ILE A 40 0.54 -0.88 5.34
C ILE A 40 0.86 -2.13 4.52
N GLU A 41 -0.17 -2.70 3.91
CA GLU A 41 -0.05 -3.91 3.11
C GLU A 41 0.01 -3.57 1.63
N ILE A 42 0.73 -4.41 0.89
CA ILE A 42 0.92 -4.29 -0.56
C ILE A 42 0.40 -5.56 -1.22
N GLY A 43 -0.29 -5.41 -2.34
CA GLY A 43 -0.72 -6.54 -3.15
C GLY A 43 -2.09 -7.06 -2.75
N ALA A 44 -2.17 -8.33 -2.37
CA ALA A 44 -3.44 -8.99 -2.07
C ALA A 44 -3.35 -9.73 -0.71
N PRO A 45 -3.29 -9.01 0.41
CA PRO A 45 -3.27 -9.63 1.72
C PRO A 45 -4.58 -10.37 1.98
N ASP A 46 -4.52 -11.47 2.74
CA ASP A 46 -5.74 -12.15 3.15
C ASP A 46 -6.43 -11.41 4.31
N ALA A 47 -7.67 -11.77 4.57
CA ALA A 47 -8.47 -11.12 5.60
C ALA A 47 -7.88 -11.31 7.01
N GLY A 48 -7.28 -12.48 7.29
CA GLY A 48 -6.65 -12.76 8.58
C GLY A 48 -5.46 -11.85 8.85
N ARG A 49 -4.68 -11.58 7.83
CA ARG A 49 -3.52 -10.68 7.92
C ARG A 49 -3.96 -9.24 8.20
N LEU A 50 -5.01 -8.76 7.54
CA LEU A 50 -5.58 -7.43 7.78
C LEU A 50 -6.18 -7.34 9.18
N HIS A 51 -6.89 -8.37 9.61
CA HIS A 51 -7.47 -8.43 10.96
C HIS A 51 -6.38 -8.32 12.03
N HIS A 52 -5.31 -9.10 11.88
CA HIS A 52 -4.18 -9.06 12.80
C HIS A 52 -3.51 -7.68 12.84
N GLY A 53 -3.18 -7.12 11.68
CA GLY A 53 -2.52 -5.83 11.60
C GLY A 53 -3.38 -4.69 12.13
N SER A 54 -4.67 -4.71 11.83
CA SER A 54 -5.61 -3.69 12.30
C SER A 54 -5.75 -3.68 13.83
N LYS A 55 -5.59 -4.83 14.47
CA LYS A 55 -5.60 -4.91 15.93
C LYS A 55 -4.32 -4.37 16.56
N LEU A 56 -3.19 -4.50 15.88
CA LEU A 56 -1.89 -4.07 16.41
C LEU A 56 -1.64 -2.58 16.19
N ALA A 57 -2.06 -2.04 15.07
CA ALA A 57 -1.73 -0.68 14.67
C ALA A 57 -2.91 0.29 14.89
N ASP A 58 -2.60 1.58 14.94
CA ASP A 58 -3.64 2.61 15.06
C ASP A 58 -4.41 2.77 13.75
N ARG A 59 -3.75 2.58 12.62
CA ARG A 59 -4.37 2.59 11.30
C ARG A 59 -3.77 1.54 10.40
N THR A 60 -4.55 1.14 9.39
CA THR A 60 -4.16 0.15 8.40
C THR A 60 -4.54 0.67 7.02
N ALA A 61 -3.72 0.39 6.02
CA ALA A 61 -4.00 0.73 4.64
C ALA A 61 -3.52 -0.39 3.72
N VAL A 62 -4.15 -0.51 2.55
CA VAL A 62 -3.76 -1.49 1.54
C VAL A 62 -3.57 -0.77 0.20
N TYR A 63 -2.46 -1.05 -0.45
CA TYR A 63 -2.17 -0.60 -1.81
C TYR A 63 -2.07 -1.81 -2.72
N THR A 64 -2.87 -1.83 -3.78
CA THR A 64 -2.90 -2.97 -4.69
C THR A 64 -2.72 -2.55 -6.14
N HIS A 65 -2.02 -3.37 -6.92
CA HIS A 65 -1.95 -3.30 -8.36
C HIS A 65 -2.87 -4.32 -9.03
N ARG A 66 -3.60 -5.09 -8.21
CA ARG A 66 -4.55 -6.11 -8.67
C ARG A 66 -5.94 -5.51 -8.78
N ASP A 67 -6.90 -6.30 -9.26
CA ASP A 67 -8.29 -5.89 -9.35
C ASP A 67 -8.88 -5.68 -7.96
N PRO A 68 -9.22 -4.44 -7.56
CA PRO A 68 -9.73 -4.19 -6.22
C PRO A 68 -11.09 -4.85 -5.97
N ALA A 69 -11.93 -5.02 -6.99
CA ALA A 69 -13.23 -5.68 -6.84
C ALA A 69 -13.07 -7.14 -6.43
N LYS A 70 -12.10 -7.84 -7.03
CA LYS A 70 -11.80 -9.24 -6.67
C LYS A 70 -11.27 -9.33 -5.25
N LEU A 71 -10.44 -8.39 -4.86
CA LEU A 71 -9.88 -8.36 -3.52
C LEU A 71 -10.98 -8.14 -2.46
N LEU A 72 -11.87 -7.17 -2.69
CA LEU A 72 -13.01 -6.93 -1.82
C LEU A 72 -13.91 -8.17 -1.72
N THR A 73 -14.13 -8.86 -2.82
CA THR A 73 -14.91 -10.11 -2.84
C THR A 73 -14.24 -11.19 -1.99
N SER A 74 -12.91 -11.30 -2.06
CA SER A 74 -12.18 -12.29 -1.27
C SER A 74 -12.27 -12.04 0.24
N TRP A 75 -12.48 -10.81 0.65
CA TRP A 75 -12.62 -10.43 2.06
C TRP A 75 -14.08 -10.47 2.56
N ALA A 76 -15.06 -10.57 1.64
CA ALA A 76 -16.47 -10.50 2.00
C ALA A 76 -16.84 -11.59 3.02
N GLY A 77 -17.58 -11.20 4.06
CA GLY A 77 -18.03 -12.12 5.10
C GLY A 77 -16.94 -12.58 6.08
N LYS A 78 -15.71 -12.15 5.92
CA LYS A 78 -14.61 -12.51 6.84
C LYS A 78 -14.41 -11.43 7.89
N PRO A 79 -14.04 -11.80 9.13
CA PRO A 79 -13.86 -10.80 10.19
C PRO A 79 -12.57 -10.01 9.96
N ILE A 80 -12.71 -8.70 9.87
CA ILE A 80 -11.59 -7.76 9.79
C ILE A 80 -11.85 -6.64 10.78
N HIS A 81 -10.98 -6.49 11.76
CA HIS A 81 -11.10 -5.46 12.77
C HIS A 81 -11.06 -4.06 12.13
N ARG A 82 -12.04 -3.22 12.44
CA ARG A 82 -12.18 -1.87 11.87
C ARG A 82 -12.14 -1.85 10.34
N ALA A 83 -12.76 -2.83 9.70
CA ALA A 83 -12.73 -2.98 8.24
C ALA A 83 -13.08 -1.69 7.49
N GLN A 84 -14.08 -0.96 7.95
CA GLN A 84 -14.56 0.27 7.29
C GLN A 84 -13.58 1.43 7.39
N GLU A 85 -12.58 1.34 8.27
CA GLU A 85 -11.53 2.35 8.43
C GLU A 85 -10.27 2.01 7.65
N ILE A 86 -10.24 0.89 6.92
CA ILE A 86 -9.09 0.46 6.14
C ILE A 86 -9.29 0.90 4.68
N PRO A 87 -8.55 1.92 4.20
CA PRO A 87 -8.62 2.28 2.80
C PRO A 87 -7.93 1.22 1.94
N LEU A 88 -8.58 0.86 0.84
CA LEU A 88 -7.98 0.08 -0.23
C LEU A 88 -7.75 1.04 -1.40
N ARG A 89 -6.49 1.22 -1.78
CA ARG A 89 -6.12 2.12 -2.86
C ARG A 89 -5.53 1.33 -4.02
N SER A 90 -5.95 1.68 -5.22
CA SER A 90 -5.47 1.08 -6.46
C SER A 90 -5.08 2.18 -7.45
N PHE A 91 -4.47 1.76 -8.55
CA PHE A 91 -4.03 2.66 -9.62
C PHE A 91 -4.75 2.29 -10.91
N ASP A 92 -4.61 3.14 -11.94
CA ASP A 92 -5.19 2.85 -13.24
C ASP A 92 -4.65 1.52 -13.78
N PRO A 93 -5.48 0.74 -14.49
CA PRO A 93 -5.03 -0.50 -15.11
C PRO A 93 -3.79 -0.28 -15.96
N GLY A 94 -2.80 -1.14 -15.80
CA GLY A 94 -1.55 -1.07 -16.56
C GLY A 94 -0.51 -0.08 -16.06
N PHE A 95 -0.83 0.78 -15.09
CA PHE A 95 0.14 1.76 -14.59
C PHE A 95 1.42 1.09 -14.06
N ILE A 96 1.28 0.11 -13.19
CA ILE A 96 2.44 -0.58 -12.60
C ILE A 96 3.22 -1.34 -13.68
N ALA A 97 2.53 -2.02 -14.60
CA ALA A 97 3.18 -2.73 -15.70
C ALA A 97 3.99 -1.77 -16.58
N ASN A 98 3.44 -0.60 -16.87
CA ASN A 98 4.14 0.43 -17.66
C ASN A 98 5.35 0.99 -16.89
N ALA A 99 5.20 1.21 -15.58
CA ALA A 99 6.29 1.70 -14.75
C ALA A 99 7.45 0.69 -14.69
N VAL A 100 7.14 -0.60 -14.61
CA VAL A 100 8.15 -1.67 -14.58
C VAL A 100 9.03 -1.67 -15.83
N GLU A 101 8.49 -1.30 -16.99
CA GLU A 101 9.26 -1.21 -18.23
C GLU A 101 10.38 -0.17 -18.17
N SER A 102 10.27 0.82 -17.28
CA SER A 102 11.27 1.88 -17.12
C SER A 102 12.26 1.60 -15.99
N ILE A 103 12.11 0.50 -15.26
CA ILE A 103 13.01 0.12 -14.18
C ILE A 103 14.32 -0.42 -14.75
N SER A 104 15.42 0.03 -14.16
CA SER A 104 16.76 -0.43 -14.49
C SER A 104 17.47 -0.86 -13.20
N ARG A 105 18.76 -1.15 -13.29
CA ARG A 105 19.56 -1.56 -12.13
C ARG A 105 19.70 -0.43 -11.10
N ARG A 106 19.77 0.83 -11.57
CA ARG A 106 19.77 2.03 -10.74
C ARG A 106 18.65 2.92 -11.23
N ASN A 107 17.88 3.46 -10.30
CA ASN A 107 16.70 4.23 -10.65
C ASN A 107 16.72 5.59 -9.96
N ALA A 108 16.31 6.61 -10.70
CA ALA A 108 15.97 7.92 -10.15
C ALA A 108 14.46 8.06 -10.25
N LEU A 109 13.84 8.37 -9.12
CA LEU A 109 12.38 8.43 -9.02
C LEU A 109 11.98 9.73 -8.34
N SER A 110 11.01 10.43 -8.93
CA SER A 110 10.32 11.52 -8.27
C SER A 110 8.82 11.32 -8.39
N LEU A 111 8.11 11.75 -7.38
CA LEU A 111 6.69 11.48 -7.26
C LEU A 111 5.98 12.70 -6.69
N SER A 112 4.86 13.08 -7.30
CA SER A 112 3.98 14.10 -6.76
C SER A 112 2.54 13.64 -6.83
N VAL A 113 1.72 14.12 -5.90
CA VAL A 113 0.29 13.82 -5.86
C VAL A 113 -0.47 15.12 -5.74
N THR A 114 -1.44 15.31 -6.61
CA THR A 114 -2.31 16.48 -6.60
C THR A 114 -3.74 16.02 -6.88
N GLU A 115 -4.64 16.29 -5.94
CA GLU A 115 -6.07 15.98 -6.08
C GLU A 115 -6.36 14.53 -6.51
N GLY A 116 -5.65 13.58 -5.88
CA GLY A 116 -5.83 12.15 -6.16
C GLY A 116 -5.17 11.68 -7.45
N GLN A 117 -4.43 12.53 -8.14
CA GLN A 117 -3.65 12.17 -9.32
C GLN A 117 -2.18 12.07 -8.95
N LEU A 118 -1.56 10.95 -9.29
CA LEU A 118 -0.16 10.67 -9.03
C LEU A 118 0.65 10.87 -10.31
N TYR A 119 1.72 11.63 -10.20
CA TYR A 119 2.68 11.88 -11.28
C TYR A 119 4.02 11.27 -10.89
N LEU A 120 4.47 10.32 -11.69
CA LEU A 120 5.70 9.58 -11.45
C LEU A 120 6.71 9.87 -12.57
N THR A 121 7.90 10.34 -12.18
CA THR A 121 9.04 10.36 -13.09
C THR A 121 9.98 9.25 -12.64
N LEU A 122 10.16 8.27 -13.50
CA LEU A 122 11.02 7.12 -13.23
C LEU A 122 12.07 7.07 -14.34
N ASN A 123 13.31 7.37 -13.95
CA ASN A 123 14.42 7.57 -14.89
C ASN A 123 14.05 8.68 -15.90
N GLU A 124 13.92 8.38 -17.18
CA GLU A 124 13.54 9.37 -18.20
C GLU A 124 12.05 9.32 -18.55
N ALA A 125 11.31 8.36 -17.99
CA ALA A 125 9.89 8.19 -18.28
C ALA A 125 9.03 8.98 -17.31
N THR A 126 7.97 9.60 -17.83
CA THR A 126 6.94 10.28 -17.02
C THR A 126 5.64 9.54 -17.19
N LEU A 127 5.05 9.14 -16.07
CA LEU A 127 3.79 8.39 -16.03
C LEU A 127 2.84 9.06 -15.06
N GLU A 128 1.54 8.86 -15.28
CA GLU A 128 0.53 9.34 -14.37
C GLU A 128 -0.57 8.31 -14.17
N THR A 129 -1.22 8.36 -13.03
CA THR A 129 -2.36 7.53 -12.70
C THR A 129 -3.25 8.24 -11.70
N ALA A 130 -4.55 7.94 -11.74
CA ALA A 130 -5.42 8.26 -10.63
C ALA A 130 -5.13 7.29 -9.47
N ILE A 131 -5.33 7.76 -8.24
CA ILE A 131 -5.34 6.90 -7.05
C ILE A 131 -6.80 6.64 -6.73
N HIS A 132 -7.24 5.41 -6.92
CA HIS A 132 -8.62 5.01 -6.67
C HIS A 132 -8.75 4.52 -5.24
N ALA A 133 -9.71 5.08 -4.50
CA ALA A 133 -9.98 4.69 -3.13
C ALA A 133 -11.24 3.85 -3.05
N HIS A 134 -11.15 2.73 -2.35
CA HIS A 134 -12.25 1.81 -2.13
C HIS A 134 -12.41 1.55 -0.64
N ARG A 135 -13.61 1.17 -0.22
CA ARG A 135 -13.89 0.79 1.17
C ARG A 135 -14.35 -0.65 1.25
N ILE A 136 -13.96 -1.32 2.32
CA ILE A 136 -14.45 -2.65 2.64
C ILE A 136 -15.89 -2.50 3.14
N PRO A 137 -16.87 -3.18 2.51
CA PRO A 137 -18.26 -3.07 2.90
C PRO A 137 -18.56 -3.67 4.27
#